data_db5454d1366c0f78fc59136f72c38cd3
#
_entry.id   db5454d1366c0f78fc59136f72c38cd3
#
_cell.length_a   1.000
_cell.length_b   1.000
_cell.length_c   1.000
_cell.angle_alpha   90.00
_cell.angle_beta   90.00
_cell.angle_gamma   90.00
#
_symmetry.space_group_name_H-M   'P 1'
#
loop_
_entity.id
_entity.type
_entity.pdbx_description
1 polymer ?
#
loop_
_entity_poly.entity_id
_entity_poly.type
_entity_poly.pdbx_seq_one_letter_code
_entity_poly.pdbx_strand_id
1 'polypeptide(L)'
;MPQQQGLAAYVAVTAAYWAFMLTDGALRMLVLLHFHLLGFSPLQLAYLFLLYEFMGVVTNLAAGWLAARFGLAATLYAGLSFQVVALAFLYAMPGDIEMIWAVVYVMLVQGLSGIAKDLAKMSSKSAVKLLAPDRPGSLFRWVAMLTGSKNAVKGLGFFIGAALLALIGFDGAVLSMGLVLFAILLAVLAFMPSGLPSGKKEAKFKDVFSKDRRVNILSLARMFLFGARDVWFVVGIPIFFYGALSDGSPEANKQAFFIIGMFMAAWIIGYGVIQALAPKFFKNRAHDEKAITGLASSLLLGVVLIPLALGGLLWVMGADVGHVVVAVVALSLLGYGAVFALNSSVHSYLILAFTSGERVTMDVGFYYMSNAAGRFLGTLLSGVSYSLAGVAGCLIVSGLMALASFICVRRLKQV
;
A
#
# COMPACT_ATOMS: atom_id res chain seq x y z
N MET A 1 -4.12 30.51 -21.48
CA MET A 1 -5.20 29.50 -21.48
C MET A 1 -4.71 28.03 -21.36
N PRO A 2 -3.66 27.54 -22.02
CA PRO A 2 -3.24 26.13 -21.90
C PRO A 2 -2.80 25.70 -20.48
N GLN A 3 -2.16 26.58 -19.72
CA GLN A 3 -1.71 26.28 -18.35
C GLN A 3 -2.85 26.14 -17.33
N GLN A 4 -3.93 26.91 -17.45
CA GLN A 4 -5.09 26.80 -16.55
C GLN A 4 -5.88 25.51 -16.81
N GLN A 5 -6.03 25.09 -18.05
CA GLN A 5 -6.69 23.83 -18.41
C GLN A 5 -5.88 22.62 -17.91
N GLY A 6 -4.55 22.65 -18.01
CA GLY A 6 -3.67 21.63 -17.47
C GLY A 6 -3.78 21.48 -15.95
N LEU A 7 -3.86 22.61 -15.22
CA LEU A 7 -4.04 22.58 -13.76
C LEU A 7 -5.40 22.02 -13.35
N ALA A 8 -6.48 22.40 -14.02
CA ALA A 8 -7.82 21.87 -13.76
C ALA A 8 -7.89 20.36 -13.99
N ALA A 9 -7.30 19.86 -15.08
CA ALA A 9 -7.20 18.43 -15.38
C ALA A 9 -6.39 17.68 -14.30
N TYR A 10 -5.28 18.25 -13.85
CA TYR A 10 -4.48 17.67 -12.76
C TYR A 10 -5.28 17.59 -11.45
N VAL A 11 -5.98 18.65 -11.06
CA VAL A 11 -6.80 18.68 -9.85
C VAL A 11 -7.92 17.63 -9.94
N ALA A 12 -8.61 17.54 -11.07
CA ALA A 12 -9.67 16.56 -11.27
C ALA A 12 -9.15 15.10 -11.18
N VAL A 13 -8.05 14.77 -11.86
CA VAL A 13 -7.43 13.44 -11.79
C VAL A 13 -6.95 13.12 -10.38
N THR A 14 -6.34 14.10 -9.69
CA THR A 14 -5.83 13.91 -8.33
C THR A 14 -6.97 13.72 -7.33
N ALA A 15 -8.04 14.50 -7.41
CA ALA A 15 -9.22 14.35 -6.55
C ALA A 15 -9.91 13.00 -6.75
N ALA A 16 -10.09 12.58 -8.00
CA ALA A 16 -10.64 11.26 -8.31
C ALA A 16 -9.75 10.12 -7.76
N TYR A 17 -8.43 10.27 -7.87
CA TYR A 17 -7.49 9.30 -7.31
C TYR A 17 -7.51 9.29 -5.78
N TRP A 18 -7.65 10.44 -5.11
CA TRP A 18 -7.81 10.49 -3.65
C TRP A 18 -9.09 9.81 -3.20
N ALA A 19 -10.20 10.04 -3.88
CA ALA A 19 -11.45 9.36 -3.59
C ALA A 19 -11.32 7.84 -3.75
N PHE A 20 -10.66 7.41 -4.84
CA PHE A 20 -10.31 6.01 -5.02
C PHE A 20 -9.48 5.47 -3.84
N MET A 21 -8.40 6.16 -3.45
CA MET A 21 -7.51 5.72 -2.38
C MET A 21 -8.19 5.69 -1.00
N LEU A 22 -9.17 6.57 -0.78
CA LEU A 22 -10.00 6.58 0.42
C LEU A 22 -10.83 5.28 0.51
N THR A 23 -11.54 4.95 -0.58
CA THR A 23 -12.36 3.73 -0.64
C THR A 23 -11.50 2.45 -0.62
N ASP A 24 -10.33 2.44 -1.26
CA ASP A 24 -9.38 1.32 -1.22
C ASP A 24 -8.87 1.06 0.22
N GLY A 25 -8.57 2.11 0.96
CA GLY A 25 -8.19 2.00 2.37
C GLY A 25 -9.35 1.51 3.24
N ALA A 26 -10.53 2.09 3.07
CA ALA A 26 -11.73 1.74 3.81
C ALA A 26 -12.15 0.28 3.57
N LEU A 27 -12.17 -0.14 2.30
CA LEU A 27 -12.51 -1.51 1.91
C LEU A 27 -11.59 -2.54 2.57
N ARG A 28 -10.29 -2.25 2.67
CA ARG A 28 -9.34 -3.18 3.29
C ARG A 28 -9.64 -3.43 4.75
N MET A 29 -9.93 -2.39 5.54
CA MET A 29 -10.31 -2.55 6.96
C MET A 29 -11.67 -3.18 7.13
N LEU A 30 -12.64 -2.75 6.32
CA LEU A 30 -13.99 -3.28 6.34
C LEU A 30 -14.00 -4.80 6.10
N VAL A 31 -13.35 -5.27 5.03
CA VAL A 31 -13.26 -6.70 4.69
C VAL A 31 -12.54 -7.47 5.80
N LEU A 32 -11.39 -6.99 6.26
CA LEU A 32 -10.63 -7.69 7.29
C LEU A 32 -11.42 -7.89 8.57
N LEU A 33 -12.00 -6.82 9.11
CA LEU A 33 -12.71 -6.86 10.38
C LEU A 33 -14.04 -7.60 10.29
N HIS A 34 -14.80 -7.42 9.20
CA HIS A 34 -16.06 -8.11 8.99
C HIS A 34 -15.87 -9.62 8.89
N PHE A 35 -14.96 -10.10 8.03
CA PHE A 35 -14.73 -11.54 7.87
C PHE A 35 -14.06 -12.16 9.10
N HIS A 36 -13.31 -11.39 9.88
CA HIS A 36 -12.83 -11.83 11.18
C HIS A 36 -13.99 -12.07 12.16
N LEU A 37 -14.98 -11.18 12.20
CA LEU A 37 -16.21 -11.37 13.01
C LEU A 37 -17.01 -12.60 12.60
N LEU A 38 -16.99 -12.97 11.31
CA LEU A 38 -17.62 -14.18 10.79
C LEU A 38 -16.83 -15.47 11.11
N GLY A 39 -15.73 -15.36 11.87
CA GLY A 39 -14.94 -16.52 12.31
C GLY A 39 -13.89 -17.01 11.32
N PHE A 40 -13.55 -16.23 10.29
CA PHE A 40 -12.49 -16.58 9.36
C PHE A 40 -11.14 -16.64 10.08
N SER A 41 -10.39 -17.72 9.86
CA SER A 41 -9.06 -17.87 10.41
C SER A 41 -8.09 -16.82 9.84
N PRO A 42 -6.98 -16.51 10.55
CA PRO A 42 -5.98 -15.56 10.06
C PRO A 42 -5.43 -15.91 8.67
N LEU A 43 -5.28 -17.20 8.35
CA LEU A 43 -4.85 -17.65 7.04
C LEU A 43 -5.91 -17.38 5.96
N GLN A 44 -7.20 -17.65 6.25
CA GLN A 44 -8.29 -17.32 5.33
C GLN A 44 -8.39 -15.81 5.08
N LEU A 45 -8.24 -15.00 6.13
CA LEU A 45 -8.20 -13.53 6.01
C LEU A 45 -7.03 -13.06 5.12
N ALA A 46 -5.86 -13.68 5.22
CA ALA A 46 -4.76 -13.39 4.31
C ALA A 46 -5.11 -13.73 2.85
N TYR A 47 -5.76 -14.87 2.62
CA TYR A 47 -6.19 -15.28 1.27
C TYR A 47 -7.14 -14.26 0.62
N LEU A 48 -8.01 -13.59 1.38
CA LEU A 48 -8.91 -12.56 0.83
C LEU A 48 -8.14 -11.47 0.07
N PHE A 49 -6.90 -11.18 0.46
CA PHE A 49 -6.08 -10.11 -0.12
C PHE A 49 -5.00 -10.60 -1.09
N LEU A 50 -4.77 -11.91 -1.22
CA LEU A 50 -3.65 -12.42 -2.04
C LEU A 50 -3.78 -12.03 -3.50
N LEU A 51 -4.96 -12.19 -4.09
CA LEU A 51 -5.16 -11.86 -5.51
C LEU A 51 -5.04 -10.35 -5.75
N TYR A 52 -5.47 -9.52 -4.80
CA TYR A 52 -5.25 -8.07 -4.85
C TYR A 52 -3.75 -7.70 -4.96
N GLU A 53 -2.92 -8.34 -4.16
CA GLU A 53 -1.47 -8.08 -4.18
C GLU A 53 -0.81 -8.73 -5.42
N PHE A 54 -1.24 -9.92 -5.82
CA PHE A 54 -0.76 -10.58 -7.03
C PHE A 54 -1.09 -9.77 -8.28
N MET A 55 -2.31 -9.26 -8.42
CA MET A 55 -2.67 -8.37 -9.52
C MET A 55 -1.82 -7.09 -9.48
N GLY A 56 -1.41 -6.63 -8.30
CA GLY A 56 -0.43 -5.56 -8.16
C GLY A 56 0.93 -5.88 -8.78
N VAL A 57 1.40 -7.13 -8.73
CA VAL A 57 2.63 -7.56 -9.43
C VAL A 57 2.45 -7.44 -10.94
N VAL A 58 1.39 -8.05 -11.46
CA VAL A 58 1.09 -8.08 -12.90
C VAL A 58 0.88 -6.66 -13.46
N THR A 59 0.06 -5.87 -12.79
CA THR A 59 -0.29 -4.53 -13.26
C THR A 59 0.86 -3.54 -13.16
N ASN A 60 1.75 -3.63 -12.16
CA ASN A 60 2.94 -2.77 -12.12
C ASN A 60 3.94 -3.09 -13.23
N LEU A 61 4.05 -4.35 -13.67
CA LEU A 61 4.82 -4.71 -14.88
C LEU A 61 4.22 -4.10 -16.16
N ALA A 62 2.89 -4.20 -16.31
CA ALA A 62 2.18 -3.71 -17.48
C ALA A 62 1.94 -2.20 -17.46
N ALA A 63 2.19 -1.57 -16.32
CA ALA A 63 1.77 -0.21 -15.97
C ALA A 63 2.15 0.85 -17.00
N GLY A 64 3.43 0.92 -17.34
CA GLY A 64 3.93 1.91 -18.30
C GLY A 64 3.33 1.72 -19.69
N TRP A 65 3.18 0.48 -20.11
CA TRP A 65 2.58 0.13 -21.40
C TRP A 65 1.07 0.46 -21.45
N LEU A 66 0.31 0.13 -20.41
CA LEU A 66 -1.13 0.44 -20.32
C LEU A 66 -1.38 1.95 -20.43
N ALA A 67 -0.65 2.76 -19.66
CA ALA A 67 -0.79 4.21 -19.72
C ALA A 67 -0.39 4.80 -21.07
N ALA A 68 0.69 4.29 -21.67
CA ALA A 68 1.14 4.72 -22.99
C ALA A 68 0.16 4.34 -24.10
N ARG A 69 -0.49 3.18 -24.00
CA ARG A 69 -1.39 2.65 -25.02
C ARG A 69 -2.80 3.24 -24.96
N PHE A 70 -3.37 3.37 -23.78
CA PHE A 70 -4.78 3.75 -23.59
C PHE A 70 -4.96 5.21 -23.18
N GLY A 71 -3.90 5.86 -22.73
CA GLY A 71 -3.96 7.23 -22.25
C GLY A 71 -4.44 7.34 -20.80
N LEU A 72 -4.35 8.56 -20.25
CA LEU A 72 -4.56 8.81 -18.83
C LEU A 72 -6.04 8.77 -18.42
N ALA A 73 -6.91 9.38 -19.21
CA ALA A 73 -8.33 9.43 -18.92
C ALA A 73 -8.96 8.03 -18.91
N ALA A 74 -8.67 7.23 -19.96
CA ALA A 74 -9.22 5.88 -20.07
C ALA A 74 -8.77 4.97 -18.94
N THR A 75 -7.50 5.04 -18.51
CA THR A 75 -7.01 4.25 -17.36
C THR A 75 -7.62 4.69 -16.03
N LEU A 76 -7.91 5.99 -15.84
CA LEU A 76 -8.62 6.49 -14.67
C LEU A 76 -10.07 6.01 -14.64
N TYR A 77 -10.80 6.16 -15.76
CA TYR A 77 -12.18 5.70 -15.86
C TYR A 77 -12.29 4.20 -15.63
N ALA A 78 -11.43 3.41 -16.26
CA ALA A 78 -11.38 1.96 -16.04
C ALA A 78 -11.10 1.61 -14.57
N GLY A 79 -10.15 2.31 -13.92
CA GLY A 79 -9.85 2.11 -12.50
C GLY A 79 -11.06 2.40 -11.61
N LEU A 80 -11.72 3.54 -11.77
CA LEU A 80 -12.92 3.89 -11.01
C LEU A 80 -14.07 2.91 -11.28
N SER A 81 -14.30 2.56 -12.55
CA SER A 81 -15.36 1.60 -12.94
C SER A 81 -15.13 0.22 -12.33
N PHE A 82 -13.92 -0.32 -12.40
CA PHE A 82 -13.61 -1.63 -11.82
C PHE A 82 -13.79 -1.63 -10.30
N GLN A 83 -13.46 -0.53 -9.61
CA GLN A 83 -13.69 -0.42 -8.17
C GLN A 83 -15.19 -0.36 -7.83
N VAL A 84 -15.99 0.38 -8.59
CA VAL A 84 -17.46 0.41 -8.44
C VAL A 84 -18.05 -0.99 -8.66
N VAL A 85 -17.60 -1.70 -9.70
CA VAL A 85 -18.02 -3.08 -9.99
C VAL A 85 -17.60 -4.03 -8.86
N ALA A 86 -16.39 -3.90 -8.34
CA ALA A 86 -15.91 -4.70 -7.21
C ALA A 86 -16.79 -4.48 -5.96
N LEU A 87 -17.14 -3.23 -5.65
CA LEU A 87 -18.02 -2.91 -4.52
C LEU A 87 -19.43 -3.44 -4.75
N ALA A 88 -19.96 -3.35 -6.00
CA ALA A 88 -21.27 -3.91 -6.34
C ALA A 88 -21.31 -5.44 -6.18
N PHE A 89 -20.29 -6.15 -6.63
CA PHE A 89 -20.16 -7.59 -6.39
C PHE A 89 -20.08 -7.90 -4.89
N LEU A 90 -19.28 -7.15 -4.13
CA LEU A 90 -19.15 -7.38 -2.70
C LEU A 90 -20.49 -7.18 -1.96
N TYR A 91 -21.28 -6.16 -2.35
CA TYR A 91 -22.63 -5.92 -1.83
C TYR A 91 -23.61 -7.03 -2.20
N ALA A 92 -23.47 -7.61 -3.41
CA ALA A 92 -24.32 -8.68 -3.92
C ALA A 92 -23.90 -10.08 -3.45
N MET A 93 -22.93 -10.19 -2.54
CA MET A 93 -22.47 -11.49 -2.05
C MET A 93 -23.59 -12.20 -1.28
N PRO A 94 -23.95 -13.46 -1.62
CA PRO A 94 -24.98 -14.21 -0.90
C PRO A 94 -24.60 -14.40 0.58
N GLY A 95 -25.56 -14.18 1.48
CA GLY A 95 -25.33 -14.29 2.93
C GLY A 95 -25.20 -15.73 3.43
N ASP A 96 -25.66 -16.72 2.65
CA ASP A 96 -25.62 -18.16 2.92
C ASP A 96 -24.46 -18.89 2.23
N ILE A 97 -23.53 -18.16 1.64
CA ILE A 97 -22.38 -18.74 0.93
C ILE A 97 -21.47 -19.51 1.91
N GLU A 98 -21.08 -20.74 1.56
CA GLU A 98 -20.12 -21.51 2.33
C GLU A 98 -18.78 -20.77 2.46
N MET A 99 -18.12 -20.90 3.61
CA MET A 99 -16.89 -20.16 3.95
C MET A 99 -15.79 -20.31 2.86
N ILE A 100 -15.62 -21.50 2.30
CA ILE A 100 -14.60 -21.72 1.26
C ILE A 100 -14.90 -20.93 -0.02
N TRP A 101 -16.17 -20.87 -0.43
CA TRP A 101 -16.60 -20.10 -1.59
C TRP A 101 -16.62 -18.59 -1.30
N ALA A 102 -16.90 -18.21 -0.05
CA ALA A 102 -16.78 -16.82 0.37
C ALA A 102 -15.33 -16.32 0.23
N VAL A 103 -14.34 -17.13 0.64
CA VAL A 103 -12.90 -16.80 0.44
C VAL A 103 -12.60 -16.59 -1.03
N VAL A 104 -13.00 -17.53 -1.90
CA VAL A 104 -12.77 -17.44 -3.36
C VAL A 104 -13.46 -16.21 -3.94
N TYR A 105 -14.72 -15.98 -3.58
CA TYR A 105 -15.51 -14.85 -4.07
C TYR A 105 -14.86 -13.50 -3.71
N VAL A 106 -14.57 -13.30 -2.43
CA VAL A 106 -13.95 -12.05 -1.95
C VAL A 106 -12.54 -11.89 -2.51
N MET A 107 -11.79 -12.96 -2.66
CA MET A 107 -10.46 -12.94 -3.28
C MET A 107 -10.53 -12.45 -4.73
N LEU A 108 -11.51 -12.91 -5.52
CA LEU A 108 -11.74 -12.44 -6.90
C LEU A 108 -12.14 -10.97 -6.95
N VAL A 109 -13.07 -10.55 -6.09
CA VAL A 109 -13.48 -9.13 -5.95
C VAL A 109 -12.30 -8.25 -5.57
N GLN A 110 -11.50 -8.68 -4.62
CA GLN A 110 -10.28 -7.96 -4.21
C GLN A 110 -9.24 -7.93 -5.34
N GLY A 111 -9.13 -8.99 -6.14
CA GLY A 111 -8.28 -9.01 -7.33
C GLY A 111 -8.67 -7.92 -8.34
N LEU A 112 -9.96 -7.76 -8.60
CA LEU A 112 -10.49 -6.68 -9.45
C LEU A 112 -10.17 -5.30 -8.86
N SER A 113 -10.34 -5.13 -7.54
CA SER A 113 -9.96 -3.91 -6.81
C SER A 113 -8.45 -3.62 -6.91
N GLY A 114 -7.60 -4.65 -6.91
CA GLY A 114 -6.14 -4.54 -7.11
C GLY A 114 -5.78 -3.98 -8.49
N ILE A 115 -6.44 -4.48 -9.55
CA ILE A 115 -6.29 -3.94 -10.91
C ILE A 115 -6.76 -2.48 -10.95
N ALA A 116 -7.94 -2.20 -10.41
CA ALA A 116 -8.54 -0.87 -10.34
C ALA A 116 -7.59 0.15 -9.70
N LYS A 117 -6.98 -0.20 -8.56
CA LYS A 117 -6.01 0.63 -7.84
C LYS A 117 -4.81 1.00 -8.71
N ASP A 118 -4.25 0.03 -9.41
CA ASP A 118 -3.03 0.31 -10.17
C ASP A 118 -3.33 1.12 -11.44
N LEU A 119 -4.48 0.94 -12.09
CA LEU A 119 -4.94 1.79 -13.19
C LEU A 119 -5.11 3.26 -12.74
N ALA A 120 -5.83 3.49 -11.64
CA ALA A 120 -6.02 4.83 -11.08
C ALA A 120 -4.69 5.49 -10.65
N LYS A 121 -3.79 4.71 -10.02
CA LYS A 121 -2.44 5.15 -9.61
C LYS A 121 -1.60 5.60 -10.80
N MET A 122 -1.69 4.88 -11.90
CA MET A 122 -0.92 5.16 -13.10
C MET A 122 -1.38 6.41 -13.82
N SER A 123 -2.68 6.58 -13.98
CA SER A 123 -3.26 7.79 -14.51
C SER A 123 -2.76 9.01 -13.72
N SER A 124 -2.88 8.97 -12.40
CA SER A 124 -2.50 10.05 -11.51
C SER A 124 -1.01 10.40 -11.57
N LYS A 125 -0.12 9.40 -11.53
CA LYS A 125 1.34 9.62 -11.62
C LYS A 125 1.77 10.18 -12.97
N SER A 126 1.18 9.70 -14.05
CA SER A 126 1.48 10.17 -15.40
C SER A 126 0.94 11.58 -15.62
N ALA A 127 -0.23 11.92 -15.04
CA ALA A 127 -0.76 13.28 -15.06
C ALA A 127 0.21 14.30 -14.41
N VAL A 128 0.80 13.95 -13.26
CA VAL A 128 1.83 14.81 -12.64
C VAL A 128 3.00 15.08 -13.59
N LYS A 129 3.53 14.04 -14.24
CA LYS A 129 4.68 14.17 -15.13
C LYS A 129 4.39 15.07 -16.34
N LEU A 130 3.15 15.07 -16.83
CA LEU A 130 2.75 15.80 -18.04
C LEU A 130 2.25 17.20 -17.75
N LEU A 131 1.71 17.44 -16.56
CA LEU A 131 1.05 18.69 -16.20
C LEU A 131 1.83 19.53 -15.19
N ALA A 132 2.91 18.98 -14.59
CA ALA A 132 3.78 19.76 -13.71
C ALA A 132 4.47 20.90 -14.48
N PRO A 133 4.56 22.11 -13.91
CA PRO A 133 5.24 23.24 -14.54
C PRO A 133 6.70 22.89 -14.86
N ASP A 134 7.17 23.37 -16.01
CA ASP A 134 8.57 23.18 -16.45
C ASP A 134 9.50 24.16 -15.71
N ARG A 135 9.72 23.87 -14.42
CA ARG A 135 10.63 24.63 -13.54
C ARG A 135 11.55 23.66 -12.80
N PRO A 136 12.82 23.99 -12.57
CA PRO A 136 13.73 23.14 -11.82
C PRO A 136 13.14 22.71 -10.47
N GLY A 137 13.11 21.41 -10.19
CA GLY A 137 12.57 20.83 -8.95
C GLY A 137 11.04 20.76 -8.85
N SER A 138 10.29 21.31 -9.81
CA SER A 138 8.82 21.27 -9.80
C SER A 138 8.27 19.85 -9.84
N LEU A 139 8.72 19.04 -10.77
CA LEU A 139 8.27 17.63 -10.92
C LEU A 139 8.46 16.84 -9.62
N PHE A 140 9.63 16.98 -8.98
CA PHE A 140 9.92 16.30 -7.71
C PHE A 140 8.94 16.73 -6.60
N ARG A 141 8.67 18.02 -6.47
CA ARG A 141 7.73 18.57 -5.48
C ARG A 141 6.31 18.04 -5.70
N TRP A 142 5.83 18.01 -6.95
CA TRP A 142 4.49 17.53 -7.29
C TRP A 142 4.35 16.02 -7.07
N VAL A 143 5.36 15.23 -7.43
CA VAL A 143 5.38 13.77 -7.16
C VAL A 143 5.41 13.48 -5.66
N ALA A 144 6.21 14.22 -4.89
CA ALA A 144 6.28 14.06 -3.44
C ALA A 144 4.93 14.43 -2.78
N MET A 145 4.30 15.52 -3.23
CA MET A 145 2.99 15.96 -2.74
C MET A 145 1.88 14.95 -3.06
N LEU A 146 1.85 14.40 -4.30
CA LEU A 146 0.91 13.35 -4.66
C LEU A 146 1.13 12.08 -3.82
N THR A 147 2.39 11.69 -3.60
CA THR A 147 2.69 10.47 -2.84
C THR A 147 2.35 10.61 -1.36
N GLY A 148 2.68 11.75 -0.75
CA GLY A 148 2.38 12.03 0.65
C GLY A 148 0.87 12.14 0.88
N SER A 149 0.16 12.93 0.07
CA SER A 149 -1.30 13.11 0.16
C SER A 149 -2.05 11.79 -0.06
N LYS A 150 -1.63 10.97 -1.02
CA LYS A 150 -2.20 9.64 -1.25
C LYS A 150 -2.12 8.77 0.01
N ASN A 151 -0.98 8.75 0.69
CA ASN A 151 -0.82 7.95 1.90
C ASN A 151 -1.69 8.49 3.04
N ALA A 152 -1.79 9.80 3.21
CA ALA A 152 -2.67 10.42 4.19
C ALA A 152 -4.15 10.06 3.94
N VAL A 153 -4.61 10.20 2.70
CA VAL A 153 -5.99 9.86 2.30
C VAL A 153 -6.26 8.37 2.49
N LYS A 154 -5.32 7.48 2.11
CA LYS A 154 -5.45 6.04 2.35
C LYS A 154 -5.50 5.71 3.83
N GLY A 155 -4.67 6.37 4.66
CA GLY A 155 -4.69 6.21 6.11
C GLY A 155 -6.05 6.61 6.70
N LEU A 156 -6.60 7.75 6.29
CA LEU A 156 -7.96 8.15 6.66
C LEU A 156 -9.00 7.11 6.22
N GLY A 157 -8.82 6.49 5.05
CA GLY A 157 -9.66 5.40 4.58
C GLY A 157 -9.69 4.22 5.56
N PHE A 158 -8.57 3.80 6.13
CA PHE A 158 -8.56 2.72 7.13
C PHE A 158 -9.44 3.04 8.33
N PHE A 159 -9.36 4.27 8.84
CA PHE A 159 -10.23 4.71 9.93
C PHE A 159 -11.71 4.72 9.51
N ILE A 160 -12.02 5.30 8.35
CA ILE A 160 -13.39 5.38 7.84
C ILE A 160 -13.99 3.99 7.61
N GLY A 161 -13.22 3.02 7.08
CA GLY A 161 -13.70 1.65 6.89
C GLY A 161 -14.09 0.97 8.20
N ALA A 162 -13.26 1.10 9.22
CA ALA A 162 -13.56 0.59 10.57
C ALA A 162 -14.75 1.31 11.21
N ALA A 163 -14.84 2.64 11.06
CA ALA A 163 -15.96 3.44 11.58
C ALA A 163 -17.27 3.11 10.87
N LEU A 164 -17.28 2.96 9.55
CA LEU A 164 -18.48 2.57 8.80
C LEU A 164 -18.96 1.18 9.23
N LEU A 165 -18.05 0.22 9.42
CA LEU A 165 -18.42 -1.10 9.94
C LEU A 165 -19.09 -0.99 11.32
N ALA A 166 -18.53 -0.17 12.21
CA ALA A 166 -19.04 0.04 13.56
C ALA A 166 -20.40 0.75 13.61
N LEU A 167 -20.70 1.62 12.64
CA LEU A 167 -21.88 2.50 12.66
C LEU A 167 -23.05 1.98 11.82
N ILE A 168 -22.78 1.46 10.64
CA ILE A 168 -23.81 1.09 9.66
C ILE A 168 -23.67 -0.35 9.14
N GLY A 169 -22.73 -1.13 9.70
CA GLY A 169 -22.49 -2.52 9.32
C GLY A 169 -21.81 -2.67 7.95
N PHE A 170 -21.66 -3.92 7.54
CA PHE A 170 -20.91 -4.26 6.32
C PHE A 170 -21.62 -3.78 5.04
N ASP A 171 -22.89 -4.17 4.88
CA ASP A 171 -23.66 -3.87 3.66
C ASP A 171 -23.85 -2.36 3.47
N GLY A 172 -24.20 -1.65 4.56
CA GLY A 172 -24.34 -0.20 4.57
C GLY A 172 -23.03 0.51 4.19
N ALA A 173 -21.89 0.00 4.69
CA ALA A 173 -20.57 0.53 4.40
C ALA A 173 -20.19 0.31 2.92
N VAL A 174 -20.37 -0.91 2.40
CA VAL A 174 -20.07 -1.25 0.99
C VAL A 174 -20.95 -0.44 0.03
N LEU A 175 -22.26 -0.35 0.32
CA LEU A 175 -23.20 0.41 -0.50
C LEU A 175 -22.85 1.91 -0.51
N SER A 176 -22.61 2.50 0.65
CA SER A 176 -22.26 3.93 0.75
C SER A 176 -20.96 4.26 -0.01
N MET A 177 -19.92 3.45 0.14
CA MET A 177 -18.67 3.61 -0.61
C MET A 177 -18.90 3.45 -2.13
N GLY A 178 -19.71 2.47 -2.54
CA GLY A 178 -20.07 2.23 -3.95
C GLY A 178 -20.79 3.41 -4.57
N LEU A 179 -21.81 3.95 -3.89
CA LEU A 179 -22.58 5.10 -4.36
C LEU A 179 -21.75 6.37 -4.47
N VAL A 180 -20.91 6.66 -3.45
CA VAL A 180 -20.02 7.81 -3.48
C VAL A 180 -19.02 7.70 -4.63
N LEU A 181 -18.39 6.54 -4.81
CA LEU A 181 -17.42 6.36 -5.89
C LEU A 181 -18.08 6.38 -7.27
N PHE A 182 -19.29 5.86 -7.39
CA PHE A 182 -20.09 5.93 -8.62
C PHE A 182 -20.45 7.38 -8.97
N ALA A 183 -20.89 8.17 -8.00
CA ALA A 183 -21.14 9.60 -8.21
C ALA A 183 -19.89 10.35 -8.66
N ILE A 184 -18.73 10.02 -8.08
CA ILE A 184 -17.43 10.58 -8.50
C ILE A 184 -17.08 10.13 -9.93
N LEU A 185 -17.29 8.88 -10.28
CA LEU A 185 -17.10 8.39 -11.65
C LEU A 185 -17.96 9.18 -12.66
N LEU A 186 -19.24 9.39 -12.36
CA LEU A 186 -20.13 10.18 -13.19
C LEU A 186 -19.66 11.65 -13.30
N ALA A 187 -19.25 12.25 -12.20
CA ALA A 187 -18.72 13.61 -12.21
C ALA A 187 -17.43 13.73 -13.03
N VAL A 188 -16.55 12.74 -12.92
CA VAL A 188 -15.29 12.71 -13.70
C VAL A 188 -15.59 12.49 -15.19
N LEU A 189 -16.55 11.64 -15.55
CA LEU A 189 -16.97 11.44 -16.95
C LEU A 189 -17.60 12.71 -17.55
N ALA A 190 -18.40 13.45 -16.75
CA ALA A 190 -19.11 14.63 -17.23
C ALA A 190 -18.21 15.89 -17.29
N PHE A 191 -17.28 16.06 -16.36
CA PHE A 191 -16.55 17.31 -16.14
C PHE A 191 -15.04 17.20 -16.36
N MET A 192 -14.50 16.04 -16.83
CA MET A 192 -13.07 15.93 -17.08
C MET A 192 -12.63 16.94 -18.15
N PRO A 193 -11.68 17.84 -17.83
CA PRO A 193 -11.18 18.79 -18.79
C PRO A 193 -10.55 18.11 -20.01
N SER A 194 -10.80 18.66 -21.20
CA SER A 194 -10.12 18.25 -22.43
C SER A 194 -8.63 18.55 -22.36
N GLY A 195 -7.80 17.75 -23.04
CA GLY A 195 -6.36 17.99 -23.15
C GLY A 195 -5.47 17.03 -22.37
N LEU A 196 -6.06 15.98 -21.76
CA LEU A 196 -5.26 14.85 -21.27
C LEU A 196 -4.67 14.07 -22.46
N PRO A 197 -3.38 13.65 -22.36
CA PRO A 197 -2.73 12.92 -23.45
C PRO A 197 -3.48 11.62 -23.79
N SER A 198 -3.79 11.45 -25.06
CA SER A 198 -4.32 10.21 -25.61
C SER A 198 -3.22 9.16 -25.74
N GLY A 199 -3.59 7.87 -25.67
CA GLY A 199 -2.65 6.78 -25.84
C GLY A 199 -2.07 6.69 -27.25
N LYS A 200 -0.87 6.10 -27.36
CA LYS A 200 -0.20 5.77 -28.63
C LYS A 200 -0.37 4.28 -28.94
N LYS A 201 -1.05 3.94 -30.06
CA LYS A 201 -1.31 2.55 -30.45
C LYS A 201 -0.06 1.69 -30.68
N GLU A 202 1.10 2.31 -30.90
CA GLU A 202 2.37 1.65 -31.22
C GLU A 202 3.24 1.29 -30.02
N ALA A 203 2.78 1.57 -28.78
CA ALA A 203 3.53 1.24 -27.59
C ALA A 203 3.77 -0.28 -27.47
N LYS A 204 5.04 -0.71 -27.46
CA LYS A 204 5.45 -2.12 -27.36
C LYS A 204 5.84 -2.49 -25.93
N PHE A 205 5.46 -3.70 -25.51
CA PHE A 205 5.86 -4.28 -24.23
C PHE A 205 7.21 -5.01 -24.44
N LYS A 206 8.34 -4.32 -24.26
CA LYS A 206 9.69 -4.88 -24.41
C LYS A 206 10.56 -4.60 -23.18
N ASP A 207 11.44 -5.56 -22.87
CA ASP A 207 12.55 -5.43 -21.91
C ASP A 207 12.15 -4.97 -20.48
N VAL A 208 11.10 -5.55 -19.93
CA VAL A 208 10.57 -5.21 -18.61
C VAL A 208 11.55 -5.55 -17.48
N PHE A 209 12.37 -6.60 -17.66
CA PHE A 209 13.34 -7.00 -16.65
C PHE A 209 14.64 -6.20 -16.77
N SER A 210 15.16 -5.71 -15.65
CA SER A 210 16.43 -5.01 -15.63
C SER A 210 17.60 -5.97 -15.78
N LYS A 211 18.60 -5.54 -16.56
CA LYS A 211 19.89 -6.23 -16.70
C LYS A 211 20.97 -5.68 -15.76
N ASP A 212 20.71 -4.53 -15.13
CA ASP A 212 21.64 -3.93 -14.17
C ASP A 212 21.60 -4.67 -12.83
N ARG A 213 22.75 -5.17 -12.40
CA ARG A 213 22.90 -5.93 -11.15
C ARG A 213 22.53 -5.11 -9.92
N ARG A 214 22.82 -3.81 -9.89
CA ARG A 214 22.47 -2.92 -8.76
C ARG A 214 20.96 -2.75 -8.66
N VAL A 215 20.27 -2.55 -9.79
CA VAL A 215 18.82 -2.48 -9.87
C VAL A 215 18.18 -3.78 -9.37
N ASN A 216 18.71 -4.93 -9.79
CA ASN A 216 18.18 -6.24 -9.39
C ASN A 216 18.37 -6.49 -7.88
N ILE A 217 19.54 -6.19 -7.31
CA ILE A 217 19.79 -6.34 -5.86
C ILE A 217 18.90 -5.37 -5.06
N LEU A 218 18.76 -4.12 -5.50
CA LEU A 218 17.91 -3.13 -4.83
C LEU A 218 16.42 -3.53 -4.90
N SER A 219 15.98 -4.08 -6.03
CA SER A 219 14.62 -4.59 -6.22
C SER A 219 14.33 -5.77 -5.29
N LEU A 220 15.29 -6.69 -5.16
CA LEU A 220 15.20 -7.81 -4.21
C LEU A 220 15.17 -7.31 -2.75
N ALA A 221 16.04 -6.35 -2.39
CA ALA A 221 16.01 -5.70 -1.08
C ALA A 221 14.64 -5.03 -0.80
N ARG A 222 14.06 -4.39 -1.82
CA ARG A 222 12.73 -3.77 -1.73
C ARG A 222 11.62 -4.78 -1.51
N MET A 223 11.69 -5.92 -2.18
CA MET A 223 10.73 -7.02 -1.99
C MET A 223 10.72 -7.47 -0.52
N PHE A 224 11.87 -7.76 0.06
CA PHE A 224 11.98 -8.18 1.45
C PHE A 224 11.58 -7.06 2.43
N LEU A 225 11.96 -5.81 2.16
CA LEU A 225 11.60 -4.67 3.01
C LEU A 225 10.08 -4.49 3.13
N PHE A 226 9.36 -4.55 2.00
CA PHE A 226 7.91 -4.38 2.01
C PHE A 226 7.17 -5.62 2.51
N GLY A 227 7.72 -6.80 2.26
CA GLY A 227 7.25 -8.03 2.87
C GLY A 227 7.35 -7.98 4.39
N ALA A 228 8.47 -7.54 4.93
CA ALA A 228 8.68 -7.39 6.38
C ALA A 228 7.59 -6.54 7.05
N ARG A 229 7.16 -5.44 6.41
CA ARG A 229 6.04 -4.63 6.91
C ARG A 229 4.73 -5.40 6.85
N ASP A 230 4.41 -6.01 5.71
CA ASP A 230 3.08 -6.57 5.48
C ASP A 230 2.82 -7.86 6.28
N VAL A 231 3.86 -8.57 6.72
CA VAL A 231 3.73 -9.74 7.61
C VAL A 231 2.97 -9.41 8.89
N TRP A 232 3.19 -8.28 9.53
CA TRP A 232 2.46 -7.92 10.75
C TRP A 232 1.30 -6.95 10.48
N PHE A 233 1.39 -6.14 9.41
CA PHE A 233 0.47 -5.03 9.16
C PHE A 233 -0.89 -5.46 8.61
N VAL A 234 -0.94 -6.49 7.73
CA VAL A 234 -2.14 -6.82 6.96
C VAL A 234 -3.19 -7.53 7.80
N VAL A 235 -2.80 -8.58 8.51
CA VAL A 235 -3.68 -9.45 9.31
C VAL A 235 -3.25 -9.43 10.78
N GLY A 236 -1.96 -9.52 11.04
CA GLY A 236 -1.41 -9.78 12.37
C GLY A 236 -1.83 -8.75 13.42
N ILE A 237 -1.52 -7.48 13.20
CA ILE A 237 -1.81 -6.43 14.20
C ILE A 237 -3.30 -6.12 14.34
N PRO A 238 -4.11 -6.02 13.28
CA PRO A 238 -5.56 -5.82 13.47
C PRO A 238 -6.22 -6.92 14.28
N ILE A 239 -5.89 -8.20 14.04
CA ILE A 239 -6.46 -9.32 14.81
C ILE A 239 -5.93 -9.33 16.24
N PHE A 240 -4.64 -9.07 16.45
CA PHE A 240 -4.05 -8.98 17.78
C PHE A 240 -4.72 -7.88 18.61
N PHE A 241 -4.90 -6.68 18.05
CA PHE A 241 -5.59 -5.60 18.77
C PHE A 241 -7.05 -5.92 18.99
N TYR A 242 -7.74 -6.55 18.04
CA TYR A 242 -9.12 -6.96 18.26
C TYR A 242 -9.23 -7.94 19.43
N GLY A 243 -8.41 -9.00 19.47
CA GLY A 243 -8.41 -9.97 20.57
C GLY A 243 -8.02 -9.39 21.94
N ALA A 244 -7.22 -8.31 21.95
CA ALA A 244 -6.82 -7.65 23.19
C ALA A 244 -7.77 -6.55 23.65
N LEU A 245 -8.63 -6.01 22.78
CA LEU A 245 -9.49 -4.85 23.03
C LEU A 245 -10.98 -5.20 23.06
N SER A 246 -11.38 -6.37 22.59
CA SER A 246 -12.78 -6.80 22.56
C SER A 246 -12.97 -8.12 23.28
N ASP A 247 -14.04 -8.19 24.07
CA ASP A 247 -14.57 -9.39 24.68
C ASP A 247 -15.67 -10.08 23.84
N GLY A 248 -15.92 -9.56 22.63
CA GLY A 248 -16.95 -10.04 21.70
C GLY A 248 -18.31 -9.35 21.87
N SER A 249 -18.50 -8.51 22.89
CA SER A 249 -19.73 -7.71 23.01
C SER A 249 -19.84 -6.66 21.90
N PRO A 250 -21.06 -6.27 21.48
CA PRO A 250 -21.24 -5.27 20.42
C PRO A 250 -20.54 -3.94 20.72
N GLU A 251 -20.56 -3.49 21.97
CA GLU A 251 -19.94 -2.25 22.44
C GLU A 251 -18.41 -2.33 22.38
N ALA A 252 -17.83 -3.43 22.88
CA ALA A 252 -16.38 -3.65 22.85
C ALA A 252 -15.88 -3.82 21.40
N ASN A 253 -16.62 -4.53 20.57
CA ASN A 253 -16.30 -4.64 19.12
C ASN A 253 -16.24 -3.27 18.47
N LYS A 254 -17.25 -2.44 18.69
CA LYS A 254 -17.32 -1.08 18.15
C LYS A 254 -16.13 -0.23 18.61
N GLN A 255 -15.79 -0.29 19.90
CA GLN A 255 -14.65 0.44 20.45
C GLN A 255 -13.33 -0.07 19.86
N ALA A 256 -13.15 -1.40 19.78
CA ALA A 256 -11.97 -2.01 19.16
C ALA A 256 -11.79 -1.57 17.70
N PHE A 257 -12.86 -1.53 16.91
CA PHE A 257 -12.79 -1.07 15.51
C PHE A 257 -12.31 0.37 15.37
N PHE A 258 -12.81 1.27 16.22
CA PHE A 258 -12.32 2.66 16.23
C PHE A 258 -10.83 2.75 16.58
N ILE A 259 -10.38 2.02 17.61
CA ILE A 259 -8.98 2.04 18.05
C ILE A 259 -8.06 1.43 16.97
N ILE A 260 -8.44 0.30 16.38
CA ILE A 260 -7.69 -0.34 15.29
C ILE A 260 -7.62 0.61 14.08
N GLY A 261 -8.75 1.19 13.68
CA GLY A 261 -8.82 2.14 12.58
C GLY A 261 -7.95 3.38 12.82
N MET A 262 -7.97 3.94 14.03
CA MET A 262 -7.12 5.08 14.42
C MET A 262 -5.62 4.73 14.37
N PHE A 263 -5.23 3.56 14.90
CA PHE A 263 -3.84 3.11 14.85
C PHE A 263 -3.35 2.95 13.41
N MET A 264 -4.12 2.25 12.57
CA MET A 264 -3.78 2.01 11.16
C MET A 264 -3.71 3.33 10.38
N ALA A 265 -4.63 4.26 10.63
CA ALA A 265 -4.60 5.60 10.05
C ALA A 265 -3.37 6.38 10.49
N ALA A 266 -3.10 6.45 11.78
CA ALA A 266 -1.95 7.16 12.33
C ALA A 266 -0.63 6.61 11.77
N TRP A 267 -0.52 5.27 11.65
CA TRP A 267 0.65 4.63 11.10
C TRP A 267 0.88 5.00 9.62
N ILE A 268 -0.14 4.90 8.77
CA ILE A 268 -0.03 5.21 7.33
C ILE A 268 0.17 6.72 7.09
N ILE A 269 -0.51 7.57 7.85
CA ILE A 269 -0.36 9.04 7.75
C ILE A 269 1.05 9.44 8.21
N GLY A 270 1.49 8.95 9.38
CA GLY A 270 2.82 9.19 9.91
C GLY A 270 3.92 8.74 8.94
N TYR A 271 3.78 7.53 8.39
CA TYR A 271 4.64 7.00 7.34
C TYR A 271 4.71 7.97 6.14
N GLY A 272 3.57 8.45 5.64
CA GLY A 272 3.50 9.38 4.52
C GLY A 272 4.15 10.74 4.81
N VAL A 273 3.94 11.28 6.00
CA VAL A 273 4.55 12.56 6.45
C VAL A 273 6.07 12.41 6.51
N ILE A 274 6.58 11.37 7.15
CA ILE A 274 8.02 11.12 7.26
C ILE A 274 8.66 10.91 5.87
N GLN A 275 7.98 10.18 4.97
CA GLN A 275 8.44 10.06 3.58
C GLN A 275 8.52 11.41 2.86
N ALA A 276 7.55 12.28 3.04
CA ALA A 276 7.54 13.61 2.42
C ALA A 276 8.66 14.51 2.97
N LEU A 277 9.04 14.33 4.23
CA LEU A 277 10.13 15.06 4.87
C LEU A 277 11.52 14.46 4.65
N ALA A 278 11.61 13.19 4.24
CA ALA A 278 12.85 12.43 4.07
C ALA A 278 13.93 13.16 3.24
N PRO A 279 13.63 13.86 2.13
CA PRO A 279 14.63 14.61 1.37
C PRO A 279 15.37 15.67 2.20
N LYS A 280 14.71 16.25 3.21
CA LYS A 280 15.36 17.24 4.11
C LYS A 280 16.42 16.58 5.00
N PHE A 281 16.18 15.33 5.43
CA PHE A 281 17.14 14.59 6.28
C PHE A 281 18.34 14.08 5.50
N PHE A 282 18.20 13.88 4.17
CA PHE A 282 19.25 13.28 3.34
C PHE A 282 20.04 14.30 2.51
N LYS A 283 19.65 15.58 2.53
CA LYS A 283 20.17 16.65 1.65
C LYS A 283 21.71 16.65 1.55
N ASN A 284 22.41 16.50 2.67
CA ASN A 284 23.87 16.55 2.72
C ASN A 284 24.54 15.24 2.27
N ARG A 285 23.81 14.15 2.11
CA ARG A 285 24.33 12.83 1.72
C ARG A 285 23.89 12.42 0.32
N ALA A 286 22.98 13.16 -0.29
CA ALA A 286 22.38 12.83 -1.59
C ALA A 286 23.40 12.86 -2.75
N HIS A 287 24.57 13.47 -2.57
CA HIS A 287 25.61 13.56 -3.60
C HIS A 287 26.62 12.38 -3.53
N ASP A 288 26.57 11.56 -2.48
CA ASP A 288 27.46 10.39 -2.29
C ASP A 288 26.63 9.10 -2.23
N GLU A 289 26.74 8.31 -3.29
CA GLU A 289 26.03 7.03 -3.44
C GLU A 289 26.45 6.02 -2.33
N LYS A 290 27.72 6.03 -1.91
CA LYS A 290 28.20 5.16 -0.82
C LYS A 290 27.64 5.59 0.53
N ALA A 291 27.56 6.88 0.79
CA ALA A 291 27.00 7.43 2.02
C ALA A 291 25.48 7.11 2.12
N ILE A 292 24.75 7.23 1.02
CA ILE A 292 23.31 6.90 0.95
C ILE A 292 23.07 5.40 1.13
N THR A 293 23.86 4.55 0.48
CA THR A 293 23.77 3.09 0.67
C THR A 293 24.15 2.69 2.10
N GLY A 294 25.13 3.39 2.69
CA GLY A 294 25.49 3.25 4.10
C GLY A 294 24.33 3.58 5.04
N LEU A 295 23.62 4.68 4.76
CA LEU A 295 22.45 5.10 5.51
C LEU A 295 21.30 4.09 5.39
N ALA A 296 21.04 3.54 4.19
CA ALA A 296 20.05 2.48 4.00
C ALA A 296 20.34 1.27 4.91
N SER A 297 21.62 0.84 4.97
CA SER A 297 22.03 -0.25 5.84
C SER A 297 21.81 0.06 7.33
N SER A 298 22.15 1.28 7.78
CA SER A 298 21.96 1.69 9.19
C SER A 298 20.50 1.75 9.60
N LEU A 299 19.63 2.31 8.73
CA LEU A 299 18.19 2.34 8.97
C LEU A 299 17.58 0.93 9.00
N LEU A 300 18.09 0.01 8.16
CA LEU A 300 17.60 -1.38 8.16
C LEU A 300 17.89 -2.10 9.49
N LEU A 301 18.90 -1.74 10.24
CA LEU A 301 19.12 -2.30 11.59
C LEU A 301 17.91 -2.02 12.50
N GLY A 302 17.36 -0.81 12.48
CA GLY A 302 16.14 -0.50 13.23
C GLY A 302 14.93 -1.31 12.73
N VAL A 303 14.79 -1.46 11.40
CA VAL A 303 13.72 -2.27 10.80
C VAL A 303 13.84 -3.75 11.15
N VAL A 304 15.04 -4.27 11.41
CA VAL A 304 15.29 -5.64 11.86
C VAL A 304 15.06 -5.78 13.37
N LEU A 305 15.68 -4.91 14.18
CA LEU A 305 15.74 -5.09 15.63
C LEU A 305 14.41 -4.84 16.33
N ILE A 306 13.62 -3.84 15.87
CA ILE A 306 12.35 -3.52 16.52
C ILE A 306 11.38 -4.72 16.47
N PRO A 307 11.06 -5.32 15.32
CA PRO A 307 10.13 -6.44 15.30
C PRO A 307 10.71 -7.71 15.93
N LEU A 308 12.01 -7.96 15.86
CA LEU A 308 12.60 -9.10 16.57
C LEU A 308 12.52 -8.95 18.08
N ALA A 309 12.82 -7.76 18.63
CA ALA A 309 12.73 -7.49 20.06
C ALA A 309 11.28 -7.60 20.55
N LEU A 310 10.32 -7.01 19.83
CA LEU A 310 8.89 -7.12 20.15
C LEU A 310 8.38 -8.56 20.04
N GLY A 311 8.74 -9.25 18.96
CA GLY A 311 8.34 -10.65 18.75
C GLY A 311 8.90 -11.56 19.84
N GLY A 312 10.17 -11.38 20.23
CA GLY A 312 10.78 -12.09 21.34
C GLY A 312 10.11 -11.79 22.67
N LEU A 313 9.81 -10.52 22.96
CA LEU A 313 9.08 -10.12 24.15
C LEU A 313 7.71 -10.80 24.25
N LEU A 314 6.92 -10.72 23.21
CA LEU A 314 5.58 -11.32 23.17
C LEU A 314 5.60 -12.84 23.22
N TRP A 315 6.66 -13.46 22.65
CA TRP A 315 6.86 -14.91 22.73
C TRP A 315 7.08 -15.37 24.18
N VAL A 316 7.87 -14.61 24.95
CA VAL A 316 8.15 -14.92 26.36
C VAL A 316 6.95 -14.61 27.26
N MET A 317 6.20 -13.53 26.99
CA MET A 317 5.01 -13.14 27.78
C MET A 317 3.82 -14.07 27.57
N GLY A 318 3.75 -14.77 26.46
CA GLY A 318 2.61 -15.66 26.15
C GLY A 318 1.30 -14.90 25.85
N ALA A 319 0.18 -15.51 26.24
CA ALA A 319 -1.17 -15.00 25.92
C ALA A 319 -1.67 -13.88 26.85
N ASP A 320 -0.98 -13.60 27.95
CA ASP A 320 -1.42 -12.62 28.95
C ASP A 320 -1.05 -11.19 28.54
N VAL A 321 -1.86 -10.63 27.63
CA VAL A 321 -1.61 -9.32 27.01
C VAL A 321 -2.48 -8.25 27.65
N GLY A 322 -1.96 -7.59 28.68
CA GLY A 322 -2.61 -6.42 29.28
C GLY A 322 -2.52 -5.17 28.39
N HIS A 323 -3.36 -4.16 28.68
CA HIS A 323 -3.41 -2.89 27.92
C HIS A 323 -2.05 -2.18 27.79
N VAL A 324 -1.16 -2.34 28.78
CA VAL A 324 0.20 -1.78 28.73
C VAL A 324 1.01 -2.39 27.58
N VAL A 325 0.90 -3.71 27.38
CA VAL A 325 1.60 -4.41 26.29
C VAL A 325 1.06 -3.96 24.93
N VAL A 326 -0.25 -3.79 24.80
CA VAL A 326 -0.87 -3.24 23.59
C VAL A 326 -0.31 -1.85 23.26
N ALA A 327 -0.19 -0.98 24.26
CA ALA A 327 0.38 0.35 24.10
C ALA A 327 1.87 0.30 23.70
N VAL A 328 2.66 -0.57 24.32
CA VAL A 328 4.07 -0.76 23.99
C VAL A 328 4.23 -1.24 22.55
N VAL A 329 3.44 -2.23 22.12
CA VAL A 329 3.43 -2.72 20.73
C VAL A 329 3.05 -1.60 19.77
N ALA A 330 1.98 -0.86 20.05
CA ALA A 330 1.53 0.23 19.20
C ALA A 330 2.60 1.32 19.04
N LEU A 331 3.20 1.80 20.14
CA LEU A 331 4.23 2.84 20.11
C LEU A 331 5.49 2.36 19.40
N SER A 332 5.92 1.13 19.65
CA SER A 332 7.10 0.56 19.00
C SER A 332 6.90 0.39 17.50
N LEU A 333 5.69 0.00 17.07
CA LEU A 333 5.36 -0.11 15.64
C LEU A 333 5.20 1.26 14.96
N LEU A 334 4.80 2.31 15.67
CA LEU A 334 4.88 3.68 15.16
C LEU A 334 6.34 4.10 14.96
N GLY A 335 7.23 3.80 15.90
CA GLY A 335 8.67 3.99 15.78
C GLY A 335 9.26 3.21 14.59
N TYR A 336 8.89 1.93 14.45
CA TYR A 336 9.23 1.13 13.28
C TYR A 336 8.78 1.83 11.99
N GLY A 337 7.55 2.36 11.95
CA GLY A 337 7.01 3.09 10.81
C GLY A 337 7.86 4.28 10.40
N ALA A 338 8.42 5.01 11.36
CA ALA A 338 9.32 6.13 11.09
C ALA A 338 10.62 5.68 10.41
N VAL A 339 11.29 4.67 10.97
CA VAL A 339 12.55 4.13 10.41
C VAL A 339 12.29 3.49 9.05
N PHE A 340 11.20 2.74 8.91
CA PHE A 340 10.78 2.14 7.65
C PHE A 340 10.50 3.20 6.57
N ALA A 341 9.84 4.30 6.91
CA ALA A 341 9.55 5.40 5.99
C ALA A 341 10.83 6.04 5.44
N LEU A 342 11.79 6.33 6.33
CA LEU A 342 13.09 6.87 5.94
C LEU A 342 13.84 5.89 5.03
N ASN A 343 13.91 4.61 5.40
CA ASN A 343 14.59 3.58 4.60
C ASN A 343 13.93 3.41 3.23
N SER A 344 12.60 3.36 3.18
CA SER A 344 11.82 3.28 1.94
C SER A 344 12.10 4.47 1.01
N SER A 345 12.31 5.67 1.57
CA SER A 345 12.66 6.87 0.80
C SER A 345 14.07 6.78 0.24
N VAL A 346 15.03 6.27 1.02
CA VAL A 346 16.39 6.01 0.55
C VAL A 346 16.41 5.01 -0.60
N HIS A 347 15.67 3.90 -0.51
CA HIS A 347 15.54 2.94 -1.60
C HIS A 347 14.93 3.58 -2.86
N SER A 348 13.95 4.49 -2.70
CA SER A 348 13.33 5.20 -3.81
C SER A 348 14.27 6.23 -4.46
N TYR A 349 15.23 6.75 -3.72
CA TYR A 349 16.31 7.57 -4.25
C TYR A 349 17.33 6.72 -5.03
N LEU A 350 17.78 5.61 -4.44
CA LEU A 350 18.79 4.72 -5.03
C LEU A 350 18.36 4.14 -6.38
N ILE A 351 17.07 3.76 -6.55
CA ILE A 351 16.61 3.26 -7.86
C ILE A 351 16.77 4.33 -8.95
N LEU A 352 16.52 5.60 -8.64
CA LEU A 352 16.70 6.68 -9.61
C LEU A 352 18.18 6.98 -9.89
N ALA A 353 19.06 6.76 -8.89
CA ALA A 353 20.50 6.93 -9.05
C ALA A 353 21.13 5.79 -9.88
N PHE A 354 20.61 4.57 -9.79
CA PHE A 354 21.15 3.42 -10.51
C PHE A 354 20.66 3.29 -11.96
N THR A 355 19.57 3.96 -12.33
CA THR A 355 18.97 3.86 -13.67
C THR A 355 19.57 4.87 -14.64
N SER A 356 19.79 4.45 -15.90
CA SER A 356 20.12 5.35 -16.99
C SER A 356 18.86 6.06 -17.54
N GLY A 357 19.02 7.25 -18.15
CA GLY A 357 17.89 8.07 -18.64
C GLY A 357 16.94 7.33 -19.58
N GLU A 358 17.44 6.44 -20.43
CA GLU A 358 16.64 5.68 -21.40
C GLU A 358 15.81 4.55 -20.74
N ARG A 359 16.28 3.98 -19.62
CA ARG A 359 15.67 2.83 -18.95
C ARG A 359 14.89 3.17 -17.68
N VAL A 360 14.89 4.42 -17.23
CA VAL A 360 14.27 4.83 -15.96
C VAL A 360 12.85 4.28 -15.78
N THR A 361 12.01 4.38 -16.79
CA THR A 361 10.62 3.93 -16.71
C THR A 361 10.50 2.41 -16.50
N MET A 362 11.36 1.64 -17.17
CA MET A 362 11.37 0.18 -17.11
C MET A 362 11.92 -0.32 -15.76
N ASP A 363 13.08 0.19 -15.36
CA ASP A 363 13.73 -0.20 -14.11
C ASP A 363 12.90 0.20 -12.88
N VAL A 364 12.27 1.37 -12.90
CA VAL A 364 11.31 1.81 -11.86
C VAL A 364 10.07 0.92 -11.87
N GLY A 365 9.56 0.51 -13.03
CA GLY A 365 8.46 -0.45 -13.15
C GLY A 365 8.80 -1.79 -12.51
N PHE A 366 9.98 -2.35 -12.85
CA PHE A 366 10.50 -3.59 -12.27
C PHE A 366 10.68 -3.49 -10.72
N TYR A 367 11.22 -2.37 -10.25
CA TYR A 367 11.34 -2.10 -8.82
C TYR A 367 9.98 -2.03 -8.10
N TYR A 368 8.95 -1.43 -8.72
CA TYR A 368 7.60 -1.41 -8.13
C TYR A 368 6.89 -2.76 -8.21
N MET A 369 7.17 -3.56 -9.23
CA MET A 369 6.74 -4.96 -9.28
C MET A 369 7.32 -5.76 -8.11
N SER A 370 8.62 -5.63 -7.83
CA SER A 370 9.27 -6.28 -6.69
C SER A 370 8.67 -5.84 -5.36
N ASN A 371 8.30 -4.55 -5.24
CA ASN A 371 7.56 -4.05 -4.08
C ASN A 371 6.19 -4.75 -3.90
N ALA A 372 5.47 -4.97 -5.00
CA ALA A 372 4.17 -5.66 -4.96
C ALA A 372 4.36 -7.17 -4.65
N ALA A 373 5.41 -7.80 -5.19
CA ALA A 373 5.77 -9.18 -4.87
C ALA A 373 6.09 -9.35 -3.38
N GLY A 374 6.81 -8.37 -2.78
CA GLY A 374 7.07 -8.35 -1.35
C GLY A 374 5.79 -8.26 -0.52
N ARG A 375 4.85 -7.43 -0.93
CA ARG A 375 3.54 -7.30 -0.28
C ARG A 375 2.70 -8.57 -0.39
N PHE A 376 2.72 -9.22 -1.54
CA PHE A 376 2.08 -10.52 -1.74
C PHE A 376 2.63 -11.58 -0.77
N LEU A 377 3.96 -11.73 -0.71
CA LEU A 377 4.63 -12.64 0.23
C LEU A 377 4.34 -12.27 1.68
N GLY A 378 4.43 -10.98 2.02
CA GLY A 378 4.15 -10.48 3.37
C GLY A 378 2.70 -10.76 3.80
N THR A 379 1.74 -10.58 2.91
CA THR A 379 0.32 -10.88 3.17
C THR A 379 0.10 -12.38 3.44
N LEU A 380 0.69 -13.25 2.61
CA LEU A 380 0.63 -14.70 2.83
C LEU A 380 1.27 -15.09 4.16
N LEU A 381 2.49 -14.61 4.40
CA LEU A 381 3.22 -14.89 5.64
C LEU A 381 2.53 -14.29 6.88
N SER A 382 1.74 -13.22 6.74
CA SER A 382 0.94 -12.66 7.83
C SER A 382 -0.05 -13.70 8.36
N GLY A 383 -0.84 -14.30 7.47
CA GLY A 383 -1.79 -15.35 7.85
C GLY A 383 -1.12 -16.61 8.38
N VAL A 384 -0.07 -17.09 7.70
CA VAL A 384 0.67 -18.31 8.09
C VAL A 384 1.33 -18.14 9.46
N SER A 385 2.13 -17.09 9.65
CA SER A 385 2.86 -16.88 10.91
C SER A 385 1.93 -16.56 12.08
N TYR A 386 0.83 -15.86 11.84
CA TYR A 386 -0.17 -15.64 12.88
C TYR A 386 -0.88 -16.96 13.29
N SER A 387 -1.22 -17.81 12.33
CA SER A 387 -1.84 -19.11 12.63
C SER A 387 -0.91 -20.04 13.40
N LEU A 388 0.41 -19.95 13.20
CA LEU A 388 1.40 -20.79 13.86
C LEU A 388 1.82 -20.27 15.24
N ALA A 389 1.98 -18.96 15.39
CA ALA A 389 2.61 -18.37 16.58
C ALA A 389 2.06 -16.97 16.93
N GLY A 390 0.84 -16.66 16.51
CA GLY A 390 0.20 -15.40 16.80
C GLY A 390 0.99 -14.18 16.28
N VAL A 391 0.79 -13.04 16.93
CA VAL A 391 1.47 -11.79 16.55
C VAL A 391 2.99 -11.88 16.77
N ALA A 392 3.46 -12.65 17.75
CA ALA A 392 4.88 -12.88 17.99
C ALA A 392 5.55 -13.51 16.75
N GLY A 393 4.91 -14.54 16.15
CA GLY A 393 5.36 -15.15 14.91
C GLY A 393 5.42 -14.16 13.75
N CYS A 394 4.41 -13.31 13.59
CA CYS A 394 4.41 -12.26 12.57
C CYS A 394 5.60 -11.30 12.73
N LEU A 395 5.90 -10.87 13.95
CA LEU A 395 6.98 -9.94 14.22
C LEU A 395 8.37 -10.58 14.01
N ILE A 396 8.55 -11.84 14.40
CA ILE A 396 9.79 -12.58 14.17
C ILE A 396 10.04 -12.74 12.66
N VAL A 397 9.04 -13.20 11.91
CA VAL A 397 9.12 -13.35 10.44
C VAL A 397 9.38 -12.00 9.76
N SER A 398 8.75 -10.93 10.24
CA SER A 398 9.03 -9.55 9.79
C SER A 398 10.50 -9.20 9.95
N GLY A 399 11.08 -9.44 11.12
CA GLY A 399 12.48 -9.18 11.39
C GLY A 399 13.44 -10.01 10.50
N LEU A 400 13.10 -11.28 10.24
CA LEU A 400 13.88 -12.14 9.34
C LEU A 400 13.82 -11.65 7.88
N MET A 401 12.66 -11.21 7.39
CA MET A 401 12.55 -10.58 6.07
C MET A 401 13.33 -9.27 6.01
N ALA A 402 13.27 -8.44 7.05
CA ALA A 402 14.07 -7.22 7.13
C ALA A 402 15.57 -7.53 7.13
N LEU A 403 16.01 -8.60 7.78
CA LEU A 403 17.39 -9.08 7.75
C LEU A 403 17.81 -9.49 6.33
N ALA A 404 16.94 -10.18 5.59
CA ALA A 404 17.21 -10.50 4.19
C ALA A 404 17.38 -9.22 3.33
N SER A 405 16.53 -8.20 3.56
CA SER A 405 16.69 -6.89 2.92
C SER A 405 18.04 -6.24 3.28
N PHE A 406 18.43 -6.30 4.55
CA PHE A 406 19.72 -5.78 5.03
C PHE A 406 20.92 -6.46 4.34
N ILE A 407 20.89 -7.78 4.21
CA ILE A 407 21.92 -8.55 3.51
C ILE A 407 22.02 -8.11 2.04
N CYS A 408 20.89 -7.93 1.37
CA CYS A 408 20.84 -7.44 -0.02
C CYS A 408 21.47 -6.04 -0.13
N VAL A 409 21.10 -5.10 0.74
CA VAL A 409 21.65 -3.72 0.70
C VAL A 409 23.14 -3.72 1.01
N ARG A 410 23.63 -4.58 1.90
CA ARG A 410 25.07 -4.71 2.13
C ARG A 410 25.84 -5.17 0.90
N ARG A 411 25.26 -6.05 0.07
CA ARG A 411 25.87 -6.48 -1.20
C ARG A 411 25.94 -5.36 -2.23
N LEU A 412 25.07 -4.34 -2.18
CA LEU A 412 25.18 -3.17 -3.04
C LEU A 412 26.47 -2.36 -2.86
N LYS A 413 27.09 -2.42 -1.67
CA LYS A 413 28.36 -1.74 -1.41
C LYS A 413 29.55 -2.42 -2.09
N GLN A 414 29.36 -3.64 -2.61
CA GLN A 414 30.42 -4.47 -3.22
C GLN A 414 30.33 -4.49 -4.74
N VAL A 415 29.28 -3.90 -5.30
CA VAL A 415 28.99 -3.80 -6.74
C VAL A 415 29.05 -2.36 -7.22
#